data_487a7c318d29308f1344f693f114a515
#
_entry.id   487a7c318d29308f1344f693f114a515
#
_cell.length_a   1.000
_cell.length_b   1.000
_cell.length_c   1.000
_cell.angle_alpha   90.00
_cell.angle_beta   90.00
_cell.angle_gamma   90.00
#
_symmetry.space_group_name_H-M   'P 1'
#
loop_
_entity.id
_entity.type
_entity.pdbx_description
1 polymer ?
#
loop_
_entity_poly.entity_id
_entity_poly.type
_entity_poly.pdbx_seq_one_letter_code
_entity_poly.pdbx_strand_id
1 'polypeptide(L)' 'MVNITLRGPQWLARMECSQCGISRIEQAHPHTKPWVAVESTIKTTARTLGWHVGSRAAVCRACRRAK' A
#
# COMPACT_ATOMS: atom_id res chain seq x y z
N MET A 1 6.13 0.79 2.53
CA MET A 1 5.62 -0.24 3.47
C MET A 1 4.10 -0.26 3.45
N VAL A 2 3.52 -1.44 3.57
CA VAL A 2 2.06 -1.59 3.60
C VAL A 2 1.58 -1.61 5.04
N ASN A 3 0.64 -0.73 5.38
CA ASN A 3 -0.02 -0.70 6.68
C ASN A 3 -1.49 -1.04 6.50
N ILE A 4 -1.95 -2.06 7.20
CA ILE A 4 -3.36 -2.48 7.17
C ILE A 4 -3.87 -2.46 8.59
N THR A 5 -4.86 -1.61 8.87
CA THR A 5 -5.41 -1.42 10.19
C THR A 5 -6.91 -1.66 10.16
N LEU A 6 -7.43 -2.35 11.16
CA LEU A 6 -8.87 -2.53 11.30
C LEU A 6 -9.47 -1.30 12.01
N ARG A 7 -10.37 -0.62 11.33
CA ARG A 7 -11.07 0.53 11.88
C ARG A 7 -12.59 0.33 11.77
N GLY A 8 -13.24 0.05 12.90
CA GLY A 8 -14.66 -0.22 12.89
C GLY A 8 -15.01 -1.38 11.96
N PRO A 9 -15.95 -1.22 11.04
CA PRO A 9 -16.35 -2.28 10.13
C PRO A 9 -15.48 -2.37 8.87
N GLN A 10 -14.31 -1.70 8.84
CA GLN A 10 -13.51 -1.63 7.63
C GLN A 10 -12.03 -1.87 7.90
N TRP A 11 -11.35 -2.43 6.89
CA TRP A 11 -9.90 -2.43 6.82
C TRP A 11 -9.45 -1.12 6.17
N LEU A 12 -8.49 -0.44 6.79
CA LEU A 12 -7.84 0.72 6.20
C LEU A 12 -6.44 0.32 5.75
N ALA A 13 -6.21 0.30 4.45
CA ALA A 13 -4.92 -0.05 3.86
C ALA A 13 -4.20 1.21 3.39
N ARG A 14 -2.92 1.31 3.73
CA ARG A 14 -2.08 2.45 3.37
C ARG A 14 -0.74 1.96 2.83
N MET A 15 -0.28 2.58 1.74
CA MET A 15 1.04 2.32 1.18
C MET A 15 1.95 3.52 1.45
N GLU A 16 3.11 3.25 2.05
CA GLU A 16 4.08 4.26 2.42
C GLU A 16 5.43 3.97 1.78
N CYS A 17 6.06 5.01 1.21
CA CYS A 17 7.39 4.89 0.64
C CYS A 17 8.43 4.74 1.75
N SER A 18 9.26 3.70 1.66
CA SER A 18 10.30 3.44 2.64
C SER A 18 11.49 4.40 2.54
N GLN A 19 11.61 5.15 1.46
CA GLN A 19 12.74 6.07 1.26
C GLN A 19 12.42 7.50 1.64
N CYS A 20 11.28 8.03 1.22
CA CYS A 20 10.92 9.42 1.49
C CYS A 20 9.80 9.55 2.54
N GLY A 21 9.19 8.46 2.96
CA GLY A 21 8.13 8.46 3.96
C GLY A 21 6.79 8.95 3.46
N ILE A 22 6.65 9.20 2.16
CA ILE A 22 5.40 9.70 1.61
C ILE A 22 4.32 8.62 1.63
N SER A 23 3.12 8.99 2.04
CA SER A 23 1.98 8.09 2.13
C SER A 23 0.92 8.58 1.14
N ARG A 24 0.76 7.88 0.04
CA ARG A 24 -0.07 8.36 -1.07
C ARG A 24 -1.28 7.51 -1.40
N ILE A 25 -1.25 6.26 -0.99
CA ILE A 25 -2.30 5.33 -1.36
C ILE A 25 -3.04 4.91 -0.11
N GLU A 26 -4.34 5.20 -0.07
CA GLU A 26 -5.21 4.77 1.02
C GLU A 26 -6.44 4.11 0.41
N GLN A 27 -6.81 2.94 0.94
CA GLN A 27 -7.98 2.20 0.49
C GLN A 27 -8.75 1.68 1.70
N ALA A 28 -10.08 1.75 1.61
CA ALA A 28 -10.96 1.17 2.62
C ALA A 28 -11.64 -0.07 2.03
N HIS A 29 -11.66 -1.16 2.77
CA HIS A 29 -12.27 -2.41 2.37
C HIS A 29 -13.16 -2.95 3.48
N PRO A 30 -14.25 -3.67 3.16
CA PRO A 30 -15.10 -4.29 4.18
C PRO A 30 -14.28 -5.26 5.04
N HIS A 31 -14.56 -5.29 6.35
CA HIS A 31 -13.84 -6.20 7.25
C HIS A 31 -14.09 -7.68 6.94
N THR A 32 -15.15 -7.98 6.19
CA THR A 32 -15.44 -9.34 5.74
C THR A 32 -14.46 -9.83 4.68
N LYS A 33 -13.72 -8.93 4.06
CA LYS A 33 -12.72 -9.29 3.06
C LYS A 33 -11.47 -9.84 3.76
N PRO A 34 -10.87 -10.94 3.28
CA PRO A 34 -9.65 -11.49 3.90
C PRO A 34 -8.51 -10.48 3.87
N TRP A 35 -7.71 -10.45 4.94
CA TRP A 35 -6.54 -9.58 5.03
C TRP A 35 -5.61 -9.73 3.83
N VAL A 36 -5.40 -10.96 3.36
CA VAL A 36 -4.53 -11.27 2.22
C VAL A 36 -5.05 -10.60 0.95
N ALA A 37 -6.37 -10.58 0.75
CA ALA A 37 -6.97 -9.93 -0.42
C ALA A 37 -6.81 -8.42 -0.37
N VAL A 38 -6.92 -7.81 0.80
CA VAL A 38 -6.71 -6.37 0.99
C VAL A 38 -5.27 -6.01 0.66
N GLU A 39 -4.32 -6.78 1.16
CA GLU A 39 -2.89 -6.58 0.89
C GLU A 39 -2.58 -6.69 -0.60
N SER A 40 -3.10 -7.71 -1.27
CA SER A 40 -2.91 -7.92 -2.69
C SER A 40 -3.48 -6.76 -3.52
N THR A 41 -4.65 -6.26 -3.14
CA THR A 41 -5.30 -5.16 -3.84
C THR A 41 -4.48 -3.87 -3.75
N ILE A 42 -4.00 -3.51 -2.56
CA ILE A 42 -3.22 -2.28 -2.39
C ILE A 42 -1.88 -2.37 -3.13
N LYS A 43 -1.24 -3.53 -3.12
CA LYS A 43 0.01 -3.73 -3.86
C LYS A 43 -0.20 -3.59 -5.37
N THR A 44 -1.28 -4.13 -5.90
CA THR A 44 -1.63 -4.00 -7.31
C THR A 44 -1.87 -2.53 -7.68
N THR A 45 -2.60 -1.80 -6.87
CA THR A 45 -2.84 -0.37 -7.08
C THR A 45 -1.53 0.41 -7.09
N ALA A 46 -0.63 0.12 -6.16
CA ALA A 46 0.67 0.78 -6.09
C ALA A 46 1.49 0.55 -7.36
N ARG A 47 1.55 -0.68 -7.84
CA ARG A 47 2.26 -1.03 -9.08
C ARG A 47 1.69 -0.29 -10.28
N THR A 48 0.36 -0.18 -10.36
CA THR A 48 -0.32 0.56 -11.43
C THR A 48 0.07 2.03 -11.41
N LEU A 49 0.33 2.60 -10.24
CA LEU A 49 0.76 3.99 -10.08
C LEU A 49 2.26 4.19 -10.28
N GLY A 50 3.00 3.14 -10.62
CA GLY A 50 4.42 3.22 -10.89
C GLY A 50 5.34 2.97 -9.69
N TRP A 51 4.80 2.55 -8.57
CA TRP A 51 5.59 2.20 -7.40
C TRP A 51 6.31 0.87 -7.61
N HIS A 52 7.48 0.75 -6.97
CA HIS A 52 8.16 -0.54 -6.84
C HIS A 52 7.72 -1.17 -5.51
N VAL A 53 7.12 -2.34 -5.58
CA VAL A 53 6.63 -3.04 -4.39
C VAL A 53 7.43 -4.33 -4.21
N GLY A 54 8.29 -4.35 -3.19
CA GLY A 54 9.04 -5.53 -2.80
C GLY A 54 8.37 -6.26 -1.64
N SER A 55 9.03 -7.31 -1.16
CA SER A 55 8.52 -8.12 -0.05
C SER A 55 8.59 -7.40 1.30
N ARG A 56 9.51 -6.45 1.46
CA ARG A 56 9.74 -5.75 2.72
C ARG A 56 9.62 -4.24 2.63
N ALA A 57 9.62 -3.68 1.45
CA ALA A 57 9.64 -2.25 1.26
C ALA A 57 8.88 -1.86 0.00
N ALA A 58 8.35 -0.66 0.00
CA ALA A 58 7.73 -0.06 -1.17
C ALA A 58 8.46 1.26 -1.46
N VAL A 59 8.67 1.55 -2.74
CA VAL A 59 9.34 2.77 -3.18
C VAL A 59 8.40 3.51 -4.12
N CYS A 60 8.12 4.78 -3.82
CA CYS A 60 7.23 5.57 -4.64
C CYS A 60 7.84 5.85 -6.02
N ARG A 61 6.99 6.27 -6.95
CA ARG A 61 7.43 6.52 -8.32
C ARG A 61 8.58 7.52 -8.40
N ALA A 62 8.53 8.59 -7.61
CA ALA A 62 9.57 9.62 -7.60
C ALA A 62 10.91 9.06 -7.13
N CYS A 63 10.92 8.31 -6.03
CA CYS A 63 12.15 7.69 -5.51
C CYS A 63 12.68 6.62 -6.46
N ARG A 64 11.80 5.87 -7.10
CA ARG A 64 12.17 4.86 -8.08
C ARG A 64 12.88 5.48 -9.29
N ARG A 65 12.39 6.65 -9.73
CA ARG A 65 13.00 7.37 -10.88
C ARG A 65 14.33 8.02 -10.54
N ALA A 66 14.55 8.33 -9.28
CA ALA A 66 15.76 8.98 -8.81
C ALA A 66 16.98 8.05 -8.80
N LYS A 67 16.79 6.76 -8.98
CA LYS A 67 17.90 5.78 -9.01
C LYS A 67 18.49 5.66 -10.41
#